data_bbdbfa11272c05c230bc6ec4155e941a
#
_entry.id   bbdbfa11272c05c230bc6ec4155e941a
#
_cell.length_a   1.000
_cell.length_b   1.000
_cell.length_c   1.000
_cell.angle_alpha   90.00
_cell.angle_beta   90.00
_cell.angle_gamma   90.00
#
_symmetry.space_group_name_H-M   'P 1'
#
loop_
_entity.id
_entity.type
_entity.pdbx_description
1 polymer ?
#
loop_
_entity_poly.entity_id
_entity_poly.type
_entity_poly.pdbx_seq_one_letter_code
_entity_poly.pdbx_strand_id
1 'polypeptide(L)'
;MLLKEKGFTGSASTVGRIIRRLKERGVLKEPVPNHISARKRQRQRSYALRKPKDYKVVEPGELVQLDTLDVRPLPGVIIKHFTAHDVISRWDVVSVHSRATATTAAHFLDTLESRMPFPVKAIQVDGGSEFEAIFEEECQRRGIKLFVLPPRSPKLNGAVERAHRTHTEEFYEVTESSFDLSDELRDELLEWEEVYNSIRPHQALGYVTPLKFLEQRKY
;
A
#
# COMPACT_ATOMS: atom_id res chain seq x y z
N MET A 1 3.18 15.50 -35.66
CA MET A 1 3.45 15.01 -37.02
C MET A 1 2.37 15.48 -38.00
N LEU A 2 1.11 15.12 -37.86
CA LEU A 2 -0.01 15.45 -38.77
C LEU A 2 -0.18 16.95 -39.18
N LEU A 3 0.14 17.91 -38.30
CA LEU A 3 0.01 19.33 -38.64
C LEU A 3 1.13 19.84 -39.56
N LYS A 4 2.33 19.25 -39.48
CA LYS A 4 3.46 19.58 -40.39
C LYS A 4 3.19 19.04 -41.78
N GLU A 5 2.58 17.87 -41.92
CA GLU A 5 2.19 17.29 -43.22
C GLU A 5 1.12 18.11 -43.93
N LYS A 6 0.34 18.91 -43.19
CA LYS A 6 -0.63 19.89 -43.71
C LYS A 6 -0.10 21.31 -43.86
N GLY A 7 1.25 21.48 -43.86
CA GLY A 7 1.89 22.76 -44.12
C GLY A 7 2.01 23.72 -42.93
N PHE A 8 1.72 23.25 -41.70
CA PHE A 8 1.86 24.09 -40.51
C PHE A 8 3.32 24.16 -40.05
N THR A 9 3.92 25.35 -40.03
CA THR A 9 5.33 25.61 -39.70
C THR A 9 5.57 26.04 -38.25
N GLY A 10 4.52 26.12 -37.43
CA GLY A 10 4.62 26.58 -36.03
C GLY A 10 5.16 25.53 -35.06
N SER A 11 5.67 25.98 -33.91
CA SER A 11 6.12 25.11 -32.82
C SER A 11 4.93 24.53 -32.02
N ALA A 12 5.19 23.49 -31.24
CA ALA A 12 4.16 22.89 -30.34
C ALA A 12 3.59 23.92 -29.35
N SER A 13 4.41 24.87 -28.88
CA SER A 13 3.96 25.97 -28.00
C SER A 13 3.04 26.95 -28.72
N THR A 14 3.25 27.17 -30.03
CA THR A 14 2.38 28.00 -30.87
C THR A 14 1.01 27.32 -31.03
N VAL A 15 0.98 26.02 -31.27
CA VAL A 15 -0.28 25.22 -31.30
C VAL A 15 -1.01 25.32 -29.96
N GLY A 16 -0.33 25.16 -28.85
CA GLY A 16 -0.90 25.28 -27.51
C GLY A 16 -1.54 26.66 -27.26
N ARG A 17 -0.90 27.76 -27.73
CA ARG A 17 -1.46 29.12 -27.62
C ARG A 17 -2.70 29.31 -28.49
N ILE A 18 -2.70 28.76 -29.70
CA ILE A 18 -3.86 28.83 -30.61
C ILE A 18 -5.02 28.05 -30.00
N ILE A 19 -4.81 26.85 -29.51
CA ILE A 19 -5.84 26.04 -28.86
C ILE A 19 -6.45 26.78 -27.66
N ARG A 20 -5.63 27.42 -26.82
CA ARG A 20 -6.07 28.19 -25.67
C ARG A 20 -6.99 29.34 -26.11
N ARG A 21 -6.58 30.13 -27.12
CA ARG A 21 -7.40 31.22 -27.66
C ARG A 21 -8.72 30.74 -28.26
N LEU A 22 -8.72 29.60 -28.94
CA LEU A 22 -9.95 29.04 -29.51
C LEU A 22 -10.93 28.55 -28.42
N LYS A 23 -10.40 28.04 -27.32
CA LYS A 23 -11.20 27.68 -26.11
C LYS A 23 -11.78 28.93 -25.45
N GLU A 24 -10.94 29.95 -25.22
CA GLU A 24 -11.39 31.24 -24.63
C GLU A 24 -12.49 31.93 -25.45
N ARG A 25 -12.44 31.77 -26.80
CA ARG A 25 -13.45 32.26 -27.71
C ARG A 25 -14.70 31.37 -27.87
N GLY A 26 -14.72 30.21 -27.17
CA GLY A 26 -15.81 29.24 -27.27
C GLY A 26 -15.92 28.49 -28.61
N VAL A 27 -14.93 28.67 -29.51
CA VAL A 27 -14.86 27.96 -30.80
C VAL A 27 -14.50 26.48 -30.62
N LEU A 28 -13.60 26.20 -29.69
CA LEU A 28 -13.27 24.85 -29.27
C LEU A 28 -13.93 24.58 -27.92
N LYS A 29 -14.93 23.70 -27.92
CA LYS A 29 -15.50 23.16 -26.67
C LYS A 29 -14.63 22.04 -26.18
N GLU A 30 -14.28 22.07 -24.88
CA GLU A 30 -13.61 20.93 -24.25
C GLU A 30 -14.57 19.73 -24.27
N PRO A 31 -14.08 18.53 -24.62
CA PRO A 31 -14.89 17.33 -24.46
C PRO A 31 -15.30 17.23 -22.99
N VAL A 32 -16.59 17.04 -22.75
CA VAL A 32 -17.11 16.78 -21.40
C VAL A 32 -16.33 15.57 -20.86
N PRO A 33 -15.67 15.66 -19.69
CA PRO A 33 -14.93 14.55 -19.13
C PRO A 33 -15.85 13.34 -19.05
N ASN A 34 -15.38 12.20 -19.56
CA ASN A 34 -16.14 10.98 -19.55
C ASN A 34 -16.65 10.69 -18.11
N HIS A 35 -17.91 10.28 -17.96
CA HIS A 35 -18.59 10.12 -16.67
C HIS A 35 -17.79 9.31 -15.63
N ILE A 36 -16.88 8.44 -16.10
CA ILE A 36 -15.96 7.64 -15.29
C ILE A 36 -14.85 8.50 -14.66
N SER A 37 -14.32 9.49 -15.39
CA SER A 37 -13.27 10.38 -14.86
C SER A 37 -13.82 11.42 -13.90
N ALA A 38 -15.07 11.86 -14.07
CA ALA A 38 -15.75 12.74 -13.12
C ALA A 38 -16.04 12.04 -11.79
N ARG A 39 -16.48 10.77 -11.82
CA ARG A 39 -16.66 9.95 -10.61
C ARG A 39 -15.37 9.70 -9.84
N LYS A 40 -14.23 9.48 -10.52
CA LYS A 40 -12.91 9.33 -9.86
C LYS A 40 -12.45 10.61 -9.17
N ARG A 41 -12.79 11.79 -9.67
CA ARG A 41 -12.42 13.09 -9.05
C ARG A 41 -13.26 13.45 -7.84
N GLN A 42 -14.46 12.89 -7.71
CA GLN A 42 -15.43 13.25 -6.67
C GLN A 42 -15.50 12.32 -5.46
N ARG A 43 -14.74 11.22 -5.46
CA ARG A 43 -14.64 10.38 -4.26
C ARG A 43 -13.71 11.05 -3.25
N GLN A 44 -14.25 11.98 -2.50
CA GLN A 44 -13.64 12.42 -1.25
C GLN A 44 -13.72 11.24 -0.29
N ARG A 45 -12.58 10.76 0.18
CA ARG A 45 -12.54 9.71 1.20
C ARG A 45 -13.20 10.24 2.45
N SER A 46 -14.15 9.50 3.02
CA SER A 46 -14.96 9.96 4.14
C SER A 46 -14.24 9.91 5.47
N TYR A 47 -13.30 8.99 5.63
CA TYR A 47 -12.61 8.73 6.88
C TYR A 47 -11.09 8.90 6.79
N ALA A 48 -10.48 8.49 5.69
CA ALA A 48 -9.02 8.54 5.52
C ALA A 48 -8.48 9.97 5.48
N LEU A 49 -7.44 10.23 6.25
CA LEU A 49 -6.81 11.54 6.41
C LEU A 49 -5.36 11.53 5.89
N ARG A 50 -4.79 12.71 5.69
CA ARG A 50 -3.35 12.87 5.56
C ARG A 50 -2.70 12.82 6.93
N LYS A 51 -1.63 12.02 7.09
CA LYS A 51 -0.89 12.00 8.35
C LYS A 51 -0.36 13.39 8.66
N PRO A 52 -0.70 13.99 9.81
CA PRO A 52 -0.14 15.27 10.23
C PRO A 52 1.39 15.19 10.35
N LYS A 53 2.09 16.31 10.04
CA LYS A 53 3.56 16.33 10.10
C LYS A 53 4.09 16.20 11.53
N ASP A 54 3.32 16.63 12.50
CA ASP A 54 3.58 16.58 13.92
C ASP A 54 3.10 15.28 14.58
N TYR A 55 2.52 14.33 13.81
CA TYR A 55 2.11 13.03 14.34
C TYR A 55 3.35 12.24 14.76
N LYS A 56 3.56 12.16 16.05
CA LYS A 56 4.68 11.43 16.65
C LYS A 56 4.34 9.94 16.73
N VAL A 57 5.31 9.13 16.38
CA VAL A 57 5.26 7.66 16.47
C VAL A 57 6.42 7.23 17.34
N VAL A 58 6.13 6.77 18.53
CA VAL A 58 7.13 6.45 19.57
C VAL A 58 6.99 5.02 20.06
N GLU A 59 5.74 4.54 20.13
CA GLU A 59 5.40 3.23 20.67
C GLU A 59 4.88 2.29 19.58
N PRO A 60 5.08 0.96 19.75
CA PRO A 60 4.45 -0.04 18.87
C PRO A 60 2.95 0.16 18.74
N GLY A 61 2.41 -0.09 17.54
CA GLY A 61 1.00 0.08 17.23
C GLY A 61 0.54 1.51 16.96
N GLU A 62 1.36 2.52 17.21
CA GLU A 62 1.00 3.92 16.90
C GLU A 62 0.96 4.20 15.40
N LEU A 63 1.70 3.44 14.60
CA LEU A 63 1.64 3.48 13.14
C LEU A 63 2.07 2.14 12.54
N VAL A 64 1.13 1.48 11.91
CA VAL A 64 1.37 0.29 11.08
C VAL A 64 1.28 0.71 9.62
N GLN A 65 2.32 0.42 8.83
CA GLN A 65 2.26 0.57 7.38
C GLN A 65 1.68 -0.69 6.77
N LEU A 66 0.62 -0.54 5.99
CA LEU A 66 -0.04 -1.64 5.29
C LEU A 66 0.09 -1.43 3.79
N ASP A 67 0.57 -2.45 3.10
CA ASP A 67 0.81 -2.41 1.66
C ASP A 67 0.62 -3.79 1.03
N THR A 68 0.47 -3.81 -0.29
CA THR A 68 0.27 -5.04 -1.07
C THR A 68 1.41 -5.21 -2.07
N LEU A 69 2.10 -6.34 -1.99
CA LEU A 69 3.13 -6.74 -2.95
C LEU A 69 2.54 -7.70 -3.99
N ASP A 70 2.82 -7.43 -5.26
CA ASP A 70 2.56 -8.36 -6.36
C ASP A 70 3.71 -9.36 -6.50
N VAL A 71 3.52 -10.58 -6.03
CA VAL A 71 4.46 -11.68 -6.24
C VAL A 71 4.14 -12.37 -7.56
N ARG A 72 5.12 -12.48 -8.42
CA ARG A 72 4.99 -13.03 -9.78
C ARG A 72 5.96 -14.19 -9.99
N PRO A 73 5.70 -15.35 -9.40
CA PRO A 73 6.62 -16.49 -9.42
C PRO A 73 6.74 -17.12 -10.81
N LEU A 74 5.65 -17.11 -11.59
CA LEU A 74 5.58 -17.72 -12.94
C LEU A 74 4.82 -16.81 -13.89
N PRO A 75 5.05 -16.91 -15.21
CA PRO A 75 4.25 -16.19 -16.21
C PRO A 75 2.76 -16.45 -16.05
N GLY A 76 1.97 -15.38 -15.88
CA GLY A 76 0.52 -15.45 -15.72
C GLY A 76 0.02 -15.73 -14.30
N VAL A 77 0.91 -16.02 -13.34
CA VAL A 77 0.56 -16.19 -11.92
C VAL A 77 0.88 -14.90 -11.17
N ILE A 78 -0.10 -14.34 -10.48
CA ILE A 78 0.06 -13.18 -9.60
C ILE A 78 -0.57 -13.51 -8.26
N ILE A 79 0.23 -13.45 -7.21
CA ILE A 79 -0.21 -13.59 -5.82
C ILE A 79 -0.14 -12.20 -5.18
N LYS A 80 -1.19 -11.82 -4.48
CA LYS A 80 -1.27 -10.59 -3.70
C LYS A 80 -0.83 -10.87 -2.27
N HIS A 81 0.34 -10.41 -1.91
CA HIS A 81 0.89 -10.53 -0.56
C HIS A 81 0.60 -9.23 0.21
N PHE A 82 -0.26 -9.33 1.23
CA PHE A 82 -0.54 -8.23 2.14
C PHE A 82 0.48 -8.25 3.28
N THR A 83 1.02 -7.10 3.61
CA THR A 83 1.91 -6.90 4.76
C THR A 83 1.43 -5.74 5.60
N ALA A 84 1.30 -5.97 6.91
CA ALA A 84 1.16 -4.94 7.91
C ALA A 84 2.42 -4.89 8.76
N HIS A 85 3.19 -3.80 8.64
CA HIS A 85 4.50 -3.60 9.25
C HIS A 85 4.45 -2.50 10.31
N ASP A 86 4.67 -2.82 11.57
CA ASP A 86 4.81 -1.80 12.61
C ASP A 86 6.15 -1.06 12.49
N VAL A 87 6.09 0.26 12.40
CA VAL A 87 7.29 1.07 12.13
C VAL A 87 8.25 1.17 13.31
N ILE A 88 7.82 0.82 14.51
CA ILE A 88 8.64 0.87 15.74
C ILE A 88 9.25 -0.49 16.05
N SER A 89 8.42 -1.50 16.25
CA SER A 89 8.87 -2.85 16.62
C SER A 89 9.39 -3.67 15.44
N ARG A 90 9.09 -3.26 14.20
CA ARG A 90 9.35 -4.06 12.98
C ARG A 90 8.58 -5.37 12.94
N TRP A 91 7.55 -5.50 13.75
CA TRP A 91 6.66 -6.65 13.72
C TRP A 91 5.86 -6.68 12.44
N ASP A 92 5.81 -7.84 11.79
CA ASP A 92 5.05 -8.05 10.57
C ASP A 92 3.89 -9.01 10.80
N VAL A 93 2.77 -8.73 10.13
CA VAL A 93 1.67 -9.66 9.90
C VAL A 93 1.48 -9.75 8.39
N VAL A 94 1.49 -10.97 7.85
CA VAL A 94 1.43 -11.20 6.41
C VAL A 94 0.29 -12.15 6.01
N SER A 95 -0.22 -12.01 4.80
CA SER A 95 -1.15 -12.99 4.21
C SER A 95 -1.10 -12.97 2.68
N VAL A 96 -1.51 -14.07 2.05
CA VAL A 96 -1.55 -14.20 0.59
C VAL A 96 -2.95 -14.44 0.06
N HIS A 97 -3.27 -13.79 -1.04
CA HIS A 97 -4.58 -13.81 -1.68
C HIS A 97 -4.46 -13.80 -3.21
N SER A 98 -5.49 -14.27 -3.90
CA SER A 98 -5.56 -14.21 -5.36
C SER A 98 -5.84 -12.80 -5.90
N ARG A 99 -6.46 -11.94 -5.08
CA ARG A 99 -6.85 -10.57 -5.45
C ARG A 99 -6.69 -9.60 -4.28
N ALA A 100 -6.25 -8.39 -4.58
CA ALA A 100 -6.32 -7.27 -3.67
C ALA A 100 -7.61 -6.48 -3.93
N THR A 101 -8.61 -6.68 -3.09
CA THR A 101 -9.89 -5.98 -3.13
C THR A 101 -10.17 -5.31 -1.78
N ALA A 102 -11.09 -4.34 -1.74
CA ALA A 102 -11.46 -3.70 -0.48
C ALA A 102 -12.02 -4.70 0.56
N THR A 103 -12.72 -5.74 0.10
CA THR A 103 -13.19 -6.83 0.95
C THR A 103 -12.03 -7.65 1.50
N THR A 104 -11.06 -8.03 0.64
CA THR A 104 -9.88 -8.78 1.09
C THR A 104 -9.05 -7.99 2.08
N ALA A 105 -8.83 -6.70 1.82
CA ALA A 105 -8.12 -5.81 2.73
C ALA A 105 -8.86 -5.65 4.07
N ALA A 106 -10.21 -5.58 4.05
CA ALA A 106 -11.02 -5.52 5.27
C ALA A 106 -10.91 -6.81 6.10
N HIS A 107 -10.95 -7.99 5.47
CA HIS A 107 -10.71 -9.26 6.17
C HIS A 107 -9.28 -9.37 6.72
N PHE A 108 -8.30 -8.76 6.04
CA PHE A 108 -6.94 -8.73 6.55
C PHE A 108 -6.82 -7.96 7.88
N LEU A 109 -7.73 -7.02 8.17
CA LEU A 109 -7.77 -6.37 9.49
C LEU A 109 -8.09 -7.36 10.63
N ASP A 110 -8.90 -8.41 10.40
CA ASP A 110 -9.15 -9.46 11.39
C ASP A 110 -7.86 -10.24 11.68
N THR A 111 -7.13 -10.59 10.62
CA THR A 111 -5.83 -11.24 10.72
C THR A 111 -4.81 -10.36 11.46
N LEU A 112 -4.78 -9.08 11.12
CA LEU A 112 -3.90 -8.10 11.75
C LEU A 112 -4.17 -8.01 13.26
N GLU A 113 -5.42 -7.83 13.68
CA GLU A 113 -5.80 -7.71 15.09
C GLU A 113 -5.54 -9.01 15.88
N SER A 114 -5.68 -10.17 15.24
CA SER A 114 -5.44 -11.47 15.89
C SER A 114 -3.97 -11.80 16.10
N ARG A 115 -3.06 -11.28 15.24
CA ARG A 115 -1.63 -11.65 15.26
C ARG A 115 -0.68 -10.50 15.64
N MET A 116 -1.18 -9.26 15.68
CA MET A 116 -0.38 -8.15 16.20
C MET A 116 -0.39 -8.19 17.74
N PRO A 117 0.78 -8.22 18.41
CA PRO A 117 0.86 -8.41 19.87
C PRO A 117 0.50 -7.15 20.68
N PHE A 118 0.05 -6.10 20.03
CA PHE A 118 -0.35 -4.83 20.65
C PHE A 118 -1.49 -4.18 19.85
N PRO A 119 -2.28 -3.28 20.47
CA PRO A 119 -3.36 -2.58 19.78
C PRO A 119 -2.86 -1.68 18.64
N VAL A 120 -3.48 -1.77 17.47
CA VAL A 120 -3.18 -0.92 16.31
C VAL A 120 -3.99 0.38 16.42
N LYS A 121 -3.31 1.52 16.61
CA LYS A 121 -3.93 2.84 16.77
C LYS A 121 -4.12 3.55 15.43
N ALA A 122 -3.19 3.35 14.49
CA ALA A 122 -3.26 3.95 13.16
C ALA A 122 -2.64 3.05 12.10
N ILE A 123 -3.25 3.06 10.93
CA ILE A 123 -2.76 2.40 9.72
C ILE A 123 -2.42 3.46 8.68
N GLN A 124 -1.28 3.30 8.00
CA GLN A 124 -0.88 4.11 6.87
C GLN A 124 -0.84 3.24 5.61
N VAL A 125 -1.54 3.68 4.57
CA VAL A 125 -1.62 3.00 3.28
C VAL A 125 -1.20 3.94 2.16
N ASP A 126 -0.87 3.38 1.01
CA ASP A 126 -0.80 4.13 -0.23
C ASP A 126 -2.21 4.52 -0.75
N GLY A 127 -2.31 5.03 -1.96
CA GLY A 127 -3.60 5.38 -2.57
C GLY A 127 -4.29 4.22 -3.29
N GLY A 128 -3.95 2.97 -3.01
CA GLY A 128 -4.51 1.77 -3.65
C GLY A 128 -6.03 1.65 -3.45
N SER A 129 -6.73 1.16 -4.47
CA SER A 129 -8.19 1.04 -4.45
C SER A 129 -8.70 -0.02 -3.47
N GLU A 130 -7.85 -0.98 -3.11
CA GLU A 130 -8.10 -2.00 -2.08
C GLU A 130 -8.25 -1.40 -0.67
N PHE A 131 -7.69 -0.22 -0.44
CA PHE A 131 -7.77 0.51 0.83
C PHE A 131 -8.86 1.58 0.85
N GLU A 132 -9.87 1.46 -0.02
CA GLU A 132 -11.03 2.36 -0.09
C GLU A 132 -12.33 1.67 0.38
N ALA A 133 -13.40 2.43 0.49
CA ALA A 133 -14.77 1.97 0.77
C ALA A 133 -14.85 1.05 2.00
N ILE A 134 -15.11 -0.25 1.83
CA ILE A 134 -15.28 -1.23 2.92
C ILE A 134 -14.09 -1.22 3.88
N PHE A 135 -12.87 -1.10 3.37
CA PHE A 135 -11.68 -1.03 4.23
C PHE A 135 -11.69 0.22 5.14
N GLU A 136 -12.07 1.39 4.58
CA GLU A 136 -12.20 2.63 5.37
C GLU A 136 -13.30 2.51 6.44
N GLU A 137 -14.45 1.91 6.08
CA GLU A 137 -15.57 1.67 6.98
C GLU A 137 -15.16 0.74 8.13
N GLU A 138 -14.41 -0.32 7.84
CA GLU A 138 -13.88 -1.23 8.85
C GLU A 138 -12.84 -0.59 9.76
N CYS A 139 -11.94 0.23 9.23
CA CYS A 139 -11.01 1.02 10.05
C CYS A 139 -11.78 1.96 10.99
N GLN A 140 -12.81 2.65 10.47
CA GLN A 140 -13.65 3.53 11.28
C GLN A 140 -14.40 2.78 12.37
N ARG A 141 -14.99 1.62 12.06
CA ARG A 141 -15.73 0.77 13.02
C ARG A 141 -14.83 0.29 14.16
N ARG A 142 -13.56 0.01 13.88
CA ARG A 142 -12.55 -0.45 14.85
C ARG A 142 -11.86 0.71 15.58
N GLY A 143 -12.16 1.96 15.22
CA GLY A 143 -11.49 3.14 15.80
C GLY A 143 -10.02 3.30 15.39
N ILE A 144 -9.59 2.63 14.33
CA ILE A 144 -8.23 2.70 13.77
C ILE A 144 -8.13 3.93 12.87
N LYS A 145 -7.24 4.88 13.17
CA LYS A 145 -6.99 6.03 12.30
C LYS A 145 -6.41 5.58 10.98
N LEU A 146 -7.00 6.01 9.86
CA LEU A 146 -6.50 5.68 8.54
C LEU A 146 -5.79 6.87 7.90
N PHE A 147 -4.49 6.72 7.63
CA PHE A 147 -3.69 7.70 6.92
C PHE A 147 -3.41 7.24 5.50
N VAL A 148 -3.65 8.14 4.54
CA VAL A 148 -3.36 7.87 3.13
C VAL A 148 -2.22 8.74 2.65
N LEU A 149 -1.22 8.13 2.03
CA LEU A 149 -0.06 8.82 1.49
C LEU A 149 -0.44 9.77 0.34
N PRO A 150 0.28 10.89 0.21
CA PRO A 150 0.18 11.70 -0.99
C PRO A 150 0.55 10.89 -2.25
N PRO A 151 -0.08 11.16 -3.40
CA PRO A 151 0.36 10.55 -4.65
C PRO A 151 1.86 10.81 -4.90
N ARG A 152 2.55 9.82 -5.43
CA ARG A 152 3.98 9.88 -5.77
C ARG A 152 4.91 10.20 -4.58
N SER A 153 4.60 9.65 -3.41
CA SER A 153 5.40 9.85 -2.19
C SER A 153 5.96 8.53 -1.62
N PRO A 154 6.71 7.73 -2.40
CA PRO A 154 7.17 6.40 -1.98
C PRO A 154 8.03 6.46 -0.72
N LYS A 155 8.84 7.51 -0.55
CA LYS A 155 9.69 7.67 0.64
C LYS A 155 8.96 7.59 1.98
N LEU A 156 7.66 7.80 2.00
CA LEU A 156 6.85 7.75 3.22
C LEU A 156 6.39 6.32 3.58
N ASN A 157 6.55 5.34 2.67
CA ASN A 157 6.20 3.93 2.87
C ASN A 157 7.44 3.02 3.02
N GLY A 158 8.61 3.62 3.19
CA GLY A 158 9.90 2.93 3.11
C GLY A 158 10.10 1.79 4.12
N ALA A 159 9.34 1.75 5.23
CA ALA A 159 9.48 0.67 6.21
C ALA A 159 8.86 -0.62 5.68
N VAL A 160 7.61 -0.60 5.19
CA VAL A 160 6.96 -1.77 4.59
C VAL A 160 7.60 -2.16 3.24
N GLU A 161 8.05 -1.19 2.43
CA GLU A 161 8.80 -1.48 1.20
C GLU A 161 10.10 -2.26 1.50
N ARG A 162 10.77 -1.94 2.59
CA ARG A 162 11.95 -2.70 3.06
C ARG A 162 11.57 -4.09 3.54
N ALA A 163 10.45 -4.25 4.24
CA ALA A 163 9.92 -5.56 4.62
C ALA A 163 9.58 -6.41 3.39
N HIS A 164 8.88 -5.84 2.39
CA HIS A 164 8.58 -6.51 1.11
C HIS A 164 9.84 -7.05 0.42
N ARG A 165 10.90 -6.25 0.41
CA ARG A 165 12.17 -6.70 -0.15
C ARG A 165 12.73 -7.91 0.60
N THR A 166 12.68 -7.89 1.93
CA THR A 166 13.11 -9.00 2.76
C THR A 166 12.25 -10.26 2.51
N HIS A 167 10.91 -10.11 2.44
CA HIS A 167 10.01 -11.22 2.10
C HIS A 167 10.30 -11.80 0.72
N THR A 168 10.64 -10.95 -0.26
CA THR A 168 11.02 -11.42 -1.59
C THR A 168 12.32 -12.21 -1.55
N GLU A 169 13.37 -11.63 -0.98
CA GLU A 169 14.73 -12.20 -0.97
C GLU A 169 14.86 -13.44 -0.07
N GLU A 170 14.15 -13.47 1.08
CA GLU A 170 14.36 -14.49 2.12
C GLU A 170 13.23 -15.52 2.21
N PHE A 171 12.08 -15.30 1.56
CA PHE A 171 10.97 -16.25 1.47
C PHE A 171 10.67 -16.65 0.02
N TYR A 172 10.22 -15.72 -0.83
CA TYR A 172 9.74 -16.06 -2.16
C TYR A 172 10.81 -16.55 -3.13
N GLU A 173 12.07 -16.15 -2.97
CA GLU A 173 13.19 -16.62 -3.79
C GLU A 173 13.76 -17.98 -3.31
N VAL A 174 13.37 -18.44 -2.12
CA VAL A 174 13.92 -19.68 -1.52
C VAL A 174 12.88 -20.75 -1.26
N THR A 175 11.58 -20.43 -1.19
CA THR A 175 10.52 -21.43 -0.98
C THR A 175 10.44 -22.41 -2.15
N GLU A 176 10.25 -23.69 -1.84
CA GLU A 176 10.03 -24.77 -2.80
C GLU A 176 8.53 -25.05 -3.02
N SER A 177 7.64 -24.41 -2.22
CA SER A 177 6.20 -24.58 -2.33
C SER A 177 5.64 -24.09 -3.67
N SER A 178 4.58 -24.76 -4.11
CA SER A 178 3.81 -24.32 -5.28
C SER A 178 3.09 -23.00 -5.00
N PHE A 179 3.08 -22.10 -6.00
CA PHE A 179 2.44 -20.80 -5.88
C PHE A 179 0.95 -20.82 -6.29
N ASP A 180 0.22 -21.82 -5.82
CA ASP A 180 -1.20 -22.06 -6.15
C ASP A 180 -2.17 -21.59 -5.06
N LEU A 181 -1.67 -20.87 -4.05
CA LEU A 181 -2.42 -20.44 -2.86
C LEU A 181 -2.97 -21.62 -2.04
N SER A 182 -2.31 -22.76 -2.09
CA SER A 182 -2.58 -23.92 -1.25
C SER A 182 -2.43 -23.60 0.24
N ASP A 183 -2.89 -24.49 1.08
CA ASP A 183 -2.68 -24.37 2.51
C ASP A 183 -1.20 -24.52 2.86
N GLU A 184 -0.44 -25.34 2.09
CA GLU A 184 1.00 -25.49 2.23
C GLU A 184 1.75 -24.16 2.11
N LEU A 185 1.50 -23.37 1.04
CA LEU A 185 2.11 -22.04 0.89
C LEU A 185 1.73 -21.09 2.04
N ARG A 186 0.47 -21.18 2.53
CA ARG A 186 0.03 -20.35 3.65
C ARG A 186 0.70 -20.72 4.95
N ASP A 187 0.84 -22.02 5.21
CA ASP A 187 1.50 -22.53 6.41
C ASP A 187 2.98 -22.15 6.41
N GLU A 188 3.71 -22.33 5.30
CA GLU A 188 5.08 -21.86 5.16
C GLU A 188 5.22 -20.34 5.35
N LEU A 189 4.26 -19.56 4.84
CA LEU A 189 4.28 -18.11 5.04
C LEU A 189 4.06 -17.74 6.51
N LEU A 190 3.25 -18.49 7.25
CA LEU A 190 3.06 -18.30 8.69
C LEU A 190 4.32 -18.67 9.48
N GLU A 191 4.98 -19.78 9.13
CA GLU A 191 6.28 -20.15 9.70
C GLU A 191 7.33 -19.07 9.42
N TRP A 192 7.34 -18.51 8.21
CA TRP A 192 8.21 -17.39 7.87
C TRP A 192 7.90 -16.14 8.70
N GLU A 193 6.61 -15.80 8.89
CA GLU A 193 6.20 -14.69 9.76
C GLU A 193 6.72 -14.86 11.18
N GLU A 194 6.67 -16.08 11.72
CA GLU A 194 7.23 -16.39 13.03
C GLU A 194 8.74 -16.23 13.05
N VAL A 195 9.45 -16.75 12.05
CA VAL A 195 10.90 -16.57 11.89
C VAL A 195 11.25 -15.08 11.82
N TYR A 196 10.53 -14.32 11.01
CA TYR A 196 10.75 -12.88 10.85
C TYR A 196 10.59 -12.11 12.16
N ASN A 197 9.56 -12.43 12.94
CA ASN A 197 9.24 -11.74 14.18
C ASN A 197 10.04 -12.20 15.39
N SER A 198 10.38 -13.51 15.47
CA SER A 198 10.91 -14.13 16.69
C SER A 198 12.36 -14.53 16.61
N ILE A 199 12.89 -14.81 15.41
CA ILE A 199 14.22 -15.36 15.21
C ILE A 199 15.15 -14.39 14.47
N ARG A 200 14.64 -13.73 13.42
CA ARG A 200 15.43 -12.88 12.55
C ARG A 200 15.86 -11.58 13.25
N PRO A 201 17.17 -11.26 13.33
CA PRO A 201 17.63 -10.00 13.90
C PRO A 201 17.43 -8.85 12.91
N HIS A 202 17.01 -7.69 13.41
CA HIS A 202 16.75 -6.48 12.61
C HIS A 202 17.77 -5.40 12.92
N GLN A 203 18.49 -4.92 11.91
CA GLN A 203 19.49 -3.87 12.06
C GLN A 203 18.87 -2.59 12.68
N ALA A 204 17.64 -2.24 12.27
CA ALA A 204 16.94 -1.07 12.79
C ALA A 204 16.61 -1.17 14.29
N LEU A 205 16.62 -2.36 14.87
CA LEU A 205 16.39 -2.63 16.28
C LEU A 205 17.70 -2.89 17.04
N GLY A 206 18.86 -2.61 16.44
CA GLY A 206 20.16 -2.92 17.06
C GLY A 206 20.49 -4.43 17.03
N TYR A 207 20.06 -5.13 15.99
CA TYR A 207 20.26 -6.57 15.78
C TYR A 207 19.55 -7.47 16.82
N VAL A 208 18.47 -6.99 17.41
CA VAL A 208 17.54 -7.86 18.15
C VAL A 208 16.33 -8.20 17.27
N THR A 209 15.57 -9.23 17.67
CA THR A 209 14.32 -9.59 16.99
C THR A 209 13.18 -8.66 17.39
N PRO A 210 12.12 -8.50 16.59
CA PRO A 210 10.90 -7.79 17.00
C PRO A 210 10.34 -8.26 18.34
N LEU A 211 10.27 -9.59 18.55
CA LEU A 211 9.81 -10.16 19.81
C LEU A 211 10.67 -9.70 20.99
N LYS A 212 11.99 -9.84 20.89
CA LYS A 212 12.89 -9.42 21.97
C LYS A 212 12.86 -7.93 22.25
N PHE A 213 12.65 -7.14 21.18
CA PHE A 213 12.47 -5.69 21.32
C PHE A 213 11.20 -5.34 22.12
N LEU A 214 10.10 -6.07 21.89
CA LEU A 214 8.85 -5.91 22.64
C LEU A 214 9.00 -6.34 24.09
N GLU A 215 9.62 -7.51 24.36
CA GLU A 215 9.89 -7.99 25.71
C GLU A 215 10.71 -6.99 26.56
N GLN A 216 11.72 -6.34 25.95
CA GLN A 216 12.51 -5.31 26.60
C GLN A 216 11.70 -4.06 26.99
N ARG A 217 10.59 -3.81 26.30
CA ARG A 217 9.66 -2.70 26.56
C ARG A 217 8.44 -3.08 27.39
N LYS A 218 8.35 -4.34 27.84
CA LYS A 218 7.24 -4.89 28.64
C LYS A 218 5.88 -4.81 27.92
N TYR A 219 5.89 -5.11 26.62
CA TYR A 219 4.69 -5.35 25.83
C TYR A 219 4.29 -6.81 25.90
#